data_c242f0a203440d9d4f858ced49476179
#
_entry.id   c242f0a203440d9d4f858ced49476179
#
_cell.length_a   1.000
_cell.length_b   1.000
_cell.length_c   1.000
_cell.angle_alpha   90.00
_cell.angle_beta   90.00
_cell.angle_gamma   90.00
#
_symmetry.space_group_name_H-M   'P 1'
#
loop_
_entity.id
_entity.type
_entity.pdbx_description
1 polymer ?
#
loop_
_entity_poly.entity_id
_entity_poly.type
_entity_poly.pdbx_seq_one_letter_code
_entity_poly.pdbx_strand_id
1 'polypeptide(L)'
;MSEPEDPAHHASIAVWDLTSPVVIGRRTTLKAGLACSSGCNLNGSRIEIYDETGTRVGGGEAGAEPWPATSALYWAELEVDAPETEGEHAWSVRAAAPGTSHANVTSGIRFIASRPPEHRVRVEVIEQGSGVPVADVELRVGRFRVATNDAGTAHVDVPGDAYEVCAWKLGYQMLSHTADIAGDTTIQLVMSVEAAPEQPYWM
;
A
#
# COMPACT_ATOMS: atom_id res chain seq x y z
N MET A 1 8.20 39.75 -34.08
CA MET A 1 9.09 39.10 -33.10
C MET A 1 8.19 38.17 -32.32
N SER A 2 8.25 36.86 -32.62
CA SER A 2 7.53 35.86 -31.85
C SER A 2 8.26 35.69 -30.53
N GLU A 3 7.56 35.87 -29.40
CA GLU A 3 8.10 35.51 -28.09
C GLU A 3 8.44 34.02 -28.12
N PRO A 4 9.59 33.60 -27.56
CA PRO A 4 9.87 32.20 -27.41
C PRO A 4 8.79 31.59 -26.50
N GLU A 5 8.03 30.59 -26.99
CA GLU A 5 7.17 29.77 -26.20
C GLU A 5 8.01 29.13 -25.08
N ASP A 6 7.73 29.51 -23.86
CA ASP A 6 8.35 28.93 -22.66
C ASP A 6 8.11 27.41 -22.69
N PRO A 7 9.15 26.59 -22.56
CA PRO A 7 8.97 25.14 -22.65
C PRO A 7 7.92 24.68 -21.63
N ALA A 8 6.92 23.95 -22.11
CA ALA A 8 5.82 23.47 -21.28
C ALA A 8 6.35 22.71 -20.07
N HIS A 9 6.11 23.25 -18.86
CA HIS A 9 6.48 22.61 -17.62
C HIS A 9 5.55 21.44 -17.33
N HIS A 10 6.11 20.29 -17.00
CA HIS A 10 5.33 19.11 -16.66
C HIS A 10 5.27 18.95 -15.14
N ALA A 11 4.05 18.99 -14.61
CA ALA A 11 3.79 18.64 -13.22
C ALA A 11 3.49 17.13 -13.10
N SER A 12 3.86 16.53 -11.98
CA SER A 12 3.57 15.14 -11.63
C SER A 12 3.06 15.07 -10.20
N ILE A 13 2.25 14.03 -9.91
CA ILE A 13 1.72 13.74 -8.57
C ILE A 13 2.32 12.42 -8.10
N ALA A 14 2.83 12.41 -6.85
CA ALA A 14 3.14 11.22 -6.09
C ALA A 14 2.14 11.07 -4.94
N VAL A 15 1.75 9.83 -4.62
CA VAL A 15 0.87 9.50 -3.48
C VAL A 15 1.53 8.37 -2.69
N TRP A 16 1.58 8.49 -1.37
CA TRP A 16 2.18 7.50 -0.48
C TRP A 16 1.53 7.51 0.90
N ASP A 17 1.94 6.58 1.78
CA ASP A 17 1.45 6.40 3.14
C ASP A 17 -0.07 6.15 3.25
N LEU A 18 -0.70 5.64 2.20
CA LEU A 18 -2.05 5.11 2.30
C LEU A 18 -2.00 3.69 2.88
N THR A 19 -2.56 3.50 4.07
CA THR A 19 -2.67 2.18 4.69
C THR A 19 -3.57 1.27 3.84
N SER A 20 -3.16 0.05 3.59
CA SER A 20 -3.97 -0.95 2.87
C SER A 20 -4.00 -2.27 3.66
N PRO A 21 -5.20 -2.83 3.94
CA PRO A 21 -6.52 -2.31 3.55
C PRO A 21 -6.94 -1.06 4.34
N VAL A 22 -7.67 -0.18 3.66
CA VAL A 22 -8.38 0.94 4.30
C VAL A 22 -9.62 0.42 5.00
N VAL A 23 -9.94 0.92 6.19
CA VAL A 23 -11.15 0.53 6.90
C VAL A 23 -12.34 1.32 6.37
N ILE A 24 -13.38 0.62 5.87
CA ILE A 24 -14.61 1.25 5.33
C ILE A 24 -15.27 2.18 6.34
N GLY A 25 -15.93 3.24 5.84
CA GLY A 25 -16.71 4.18 6.62
C GLY A 25 -15.92 4.98 7.65
N ARG A 26 -14.58 4.97 7.59
CA ARG A 26 -13.72 5.74 8.49
C ARG A 26 -12.94 6.80 7.72
N ARG A 27 -12.45 7.81 8.44
CA ARG A 27 -11.44 8.69 7.89
C ARG A 27 -10.08 7.99 7.91
N THR A 28 -9.34 8.19 6.84
CA THR A 28 -7.95 7.74 6.70
C THR A 28 -7.09 8.89 6.21
N THR A 29 -5.78 8.76 6.38
CA THR A 29 -4.82 9.75 5.89
C THR A 29 -3.97 9.15 4.78
N LEU A 30 -3.55 10.01 3.87
CA LEU A 30 -2.53 9.72 2.87
C LEU A 30 -1.69 10.97 2.65
N LYS A 31 -0.53 10.81 2.05
CA LYS A 31 0.29 11.92 1.61
C LYS A 31 0.25 12.03 0.11
N ALA A 32 0.13 13.25 -0.38
CA ALA A 32 0.22 13.55 -1.80
C ALA A 32 1.17 14.72 -2.03
N GLY A 33 1.98 14.63 -3.07
CA GLY A 33 2.95 15.65 -3.40
C GLY A 33 3.03 15.92 -4.89
N LEU A 34 3.44 17.14 -5.22
CA LEU A 34 3.56 17.68 -6.56
C LEU A 34 5.00 18.05 -6.85
N ALA A 35 5.50 17.69 -8.00
CA ALA A 35 6.79 18.12 -8.52
C ALA A 35 6.65 18.67 -9.93
N CYS A 36 7.40 19.73 -10.23
CA CYS A 36 7.54 20.29 -11.58
C CYS A 36 8.89 19.92 -12.17
N SER A 37 8.92 19.54 -13.45
CA SER A 37 10.16 19.20 -14.17
C SER A 37 11.20 20.34 -14.18
N SER A 38 10.75 21.58 -14.06
CA SER A 38 11.60 22.77 -14.00
C SER A 38 11.87 23.29 -12.59
N GLY A 39 11.50 22.52 -11.54
CA GLY A 39 11.75 22.89 -10.15
C GLY A 39 10.93 24.09 -9.64
N CYS A 40 9.79 24.35 -10.25
CA CYS A 40 8.92 25.46 -9.84
C CYS A 40 8.45 25.32 -8.40
N ASN A 41 8.23 26.45 -7.73
CA ASN A 41 7.59 26.49 -6.43
C ASN A 41 6.09 26.19 -6.58
N LEU A 42 5.66 25.04 -6.04
CA LEU A 42 4.27 24.58 -6.08
C LEU A 42 3.56 24.69 -4.71
N ASN A 43 4.09 25.53 -3.81
CA ASN A 43 3.44 25.86 -2.55
C ASN A 43 2.02 26.41 -2.81
N GLY A 44 1.06 26.01 -1.98
CA GLY A 44 -0.34 26.39 -2.10
C GLY A 44 -1.08 25.73 -3.27
N SER A 45 -0.45 24.78 -3.98
CA SER A 45 -1.15 23.98 -4.99
C SER A 45 -2.28 23.21 -4.35
N ARG A 46 -3.47 23.30 -4.96
CA ARG A 46 -4.63 22.56 -4.49
C ARG A 46 -4.58 21.11 -4.94
N ILE A 47 -4.74 20.19 -3.99
CA ILE A 47 -4.78 18.74 -4.22
C ILE A 47 -6.16 18.25 -3.83
N GLU A 48 -6.84 17.56 -4.72
CA GLU A 48 -8.19 17.02 -4.50
C GLU A 48 -8.22 15.54 -4.86
N ILE A 49 -8.98 14.77 -4.06
CA ILE A 49 -9.12 13.34 -4.23
C ILE A 49 -10.58 13.03 -4.53
N TYR A 50 -10.79 12.25 -5.58
CA TYR A 50 -12.10 11.86 -6.07
C TYR A 50 -12.20 10.34 -6.15
N ASP A 51 -13.36 9.82 -5.75
CA ASP A 51 -13.69 8.41 -5.91
C ASP A 51 -13.97 8.05 -7.37
N GLU A 52 -14.32 6.79 -7.62
CA GLU A 52 -14.66 6.26 -8.93
C GLU A 52 -15.95 6.85 -9.53
N THR A 53 -16.82 7.44 -8.70
CA THR A 53 -18.03 8.15 -9.15
C THR A 53 -17.75 9.60 -9.53
N GLY A 54 -16.57 10.10 -9.23
CA GLY A 54 -16.18 11.49 -9.38
C GLY A 54 -16.61 12.38 -8.21
N THR A 55 -17.02 11.80 -7.08
CA THR A 55 -17.31 12.52 -5.84
C THR A 55 -15.99 12.87 -5.14
N ARG A 56 -15.87 14.11 -4.69
CA ARG A 56 -14.70 14.55 -3.91
C ARG A 56 -14.76 13.97 -2.50
N VAL A 57 -13.75 13.18 -2.14
CA VAL A 57 -13.63 12.47 -0.85
C VAL A 57 -12.61 13.10 0.09
N GLY A 58 -11.79 14.03 -0.39
CA GLY A 58 -10.80 14.73 0.42
C GLY A 58 -9.99 15.74 -0.38
N GLY A 59 -9.02 16.37 0.30
CA GLY A 59 -8.08 17.29 -0.35
C GLY A 59 -7.53 18.33 0.61
N GLY A 60 -6.58 19.11 0.11
CA GLY A 60 -5.89 20.16 0.83
C GLY A 60 -4.98 20.97 -0.08
N GLU A 61 -4.04 21.68 0.53
CA GLU A 61 -3.05 22.49 -0.19
C GLU A 61 -1.64 22.04 0.17
N ALA A 62 -0.77 22.02 -0.83
CA ALA A 62 0.65 21.70 -0.64
C ALA A 62 1.32 22.74 0.26
N GLY A 63 2.12 22.26 1.21
CA GLY A 63 2.85 23.11 2.15
C GLY A 63 3.97 23.92 1.50
N ALA A 64 4.53 24.85 2.28
CA ALA A 64 5.57 25.75 1.82
C ALA A 64 6.94 25.09 1.61
N GLU A 65 7.19 23.97 2.28
CA GLU A 65 8.48 23.28 2.24
C GLU A 65 8.37 21.97 1.47
N PRO A 66 9.35 21.67 0.61
CA PRO A 66 9.43 20.39 -0.06
C PRO A 66 9.56 19.22 0.91
N TRP A 67 9.17 18.02 0.47
CA TRP A 67 9.40 16.78 1.19
C TRP A 67 10.89 16.62 1.54
N PRO A 68 11.24 16.18 2.75
CA PRO A 68 12.64 16.00 3.17
C PRO A 68 13.48 15.21 2.16
N ALA A 69 14.70 15.69 1.94
CA ALA A 69 15.64 15.17 0.95
C ALA A 69 15.21 15.31 -0.54
N THR A 70 14.20 16.13 -0.83
CA THR A 70 13.83 16.54 -2.20
C THR A 70 13.98 18.05 -2.36
N SER A 71 14.18 18.51 -3.60
CA SER A 71 14.33 19.94 -3.88
C SER A 71 13.04 20.63 -4.32
N ALA A 72 12.01 19.87 -4.75
CA ALA A 72 10.84 20.43 -5.41
C ALA A 72 9.57 19.57 -5.28
N LEU A 73 9.50 18.60 -4.35
CA LEU A 73 8.29 17.84 -4.10
C LEU A 73 7.47 18.53 -2.98
N TYR A 74 6.57 19.43 -3.37
CA TYR A 74 5.66 20.12 -2.43
C TYR A 74 4.50 19.22 -2.09
N TRP A 75 4.19 19.02 -0.81
CA TRP A 75 3.33 17.96 -0.34
C TRP A 75 2.37 18.40 0.76
N ALA A 76 1.34 17.58 0.98
CA ALA A 76 0.42 17.68 2.11
C ALA A 76 0.06 16.29 2.62
N GLU A 77 -0.24 16.21 3.92
CA GLU A 77 -0.98 15.10 4.50
C GLU A 77 -2.47 15.43 4.39
N LEU A 78 -3.24 14.51 3.83
CA LEU A 78 -4.64 14.72 3.47
C LEU A 78 -5.51 13.73 4.21
N GLU A 79 -6.57 14.21 4.84
CA GLU A 79 -7.64 13.37 5.35
C GLU A 79 -8.64 13.10 4.22
N VAL A 80 -9.06 11.84 4.12
CA VAL A 80 -10.04 11.39 3.13
C VAL A 80 -11.09 10.51 3.80
N ASP A 81 -12.32 10.63 3.34
CA ASP A 81 -13.39 9.73 3.76
C ASP A 81 -13.24 8.41 3.00
N ALA A 82 -13.06 7.30 3.74
CA ALA A 82 -12.90 5.98 3.17
C ALA A 82 -14.19 5.52 2.45
N PRO A 83 -14.09 4.56 1.50
CA PRO A 83 -15.28 3.98 0.88
C PRO A 83 -16.22 3.36 1.92
N GLU A 84 -17.51 3.30 1.57
CA GLU A 84 -18.53 2.60 2.39
C GLU A 84 -18.58 1.09 2.09
N THR A 85 -17.94 0.63 1.01
CA THR A 85 -17.98 -0.75 0.54
C THR A 85 -16.62 -1.42 0.57
N GLU A 86 -16.61 -2.72 0.85
CA GLU A 86 -15.40 -3.55 0.76
C GLU A 86 -15.03 -3.80 -0.71
N GLY A 87 -13.75 -4.02 -0.95
CA GLY A 87 -13.23 -4.42 -2.24
C GLY A 87 -12.11 -3.53 -2.75
N GLU A 88 -11.83 -3.65 -4.04
CA GLU A 88 -10.86 -2.80 -4.74
C GLU A 88 -11.51 -1.48 -5.13
N HIS A 89 -10.79 -0.38 -4.89
CA HIS A 89 -11.17 0.98 -5.24
C HIS A 89 -10.10 1.62 -6.11
N ALA A 90 -10.56 2.43 -7.07
CA ALA A 90 -9.70 3.16 -7.99
C ALA A 90 -10.08 4.64 -7.97
N TRP A 91 -9.33 5.44 -7.21
CA TRP A 91 -9.56 6.86 -7.06
C TRP A 91 -8.62 7.69 -7.92
N SER A 92 -8.97 8.95 -8.12
CA SER A 92 -8.12 9.91 -8.83
C SER A 92 -7.69 11.05 -7.89
N VAL A 93 -6.41 11.40 -7.96
CA VAL A 93 -5.84 12.56 -7.30
C VAL A 93 -5.60 13.63 -8.37
N ARG A 94 -6.18 14.78 -8.19
CA ARG A 94 -6.08 15.92 -9.12
C ARG A 94 -5.41 17.08 -8.43
N ALA A 95 -4.57 17.76 -9.15
CA ALA A 95 -3.95 18.97 -8.64
C ALA A 95 -3.97 20.09 -9.66
N ALA A 96 -4.21 21.30 -9.14
CA ALA A 96 -4.08 22.55 -9.84
C ALA A 96 -2.91 23.32 -9.23
N ALA A 97 -1.86 23.52 -10.01
CA ALA A 97 -0.74 24.34 -9.57
C ALA A 97 -1.09 25.84 -9.69
N PRO A 98 -0.60 26.69 -8.79
CA PRO A 98 -0.80 28.13 -8.89
C PRO A 98 -0.12 28.68 -10.16
N GLY A 99 -0.83 29.57 -10.87
CA GLY A 99 -0.33 30.21 -12.09
C GLY A 99 -0.74 29.52 -13.39
N THR A 100 -0.50 30.17 -14.51
CA THR A 100 -0.95 29.73 -15.84
C THR A 100 0.04 28.79 -16.55
N SER A 101 1.23 28.58 -15.98
CA SER A 101 2.31 27.82 -16.60
C SER A 101 2.19 26.29 -16.48
N HIS A 102 1.24 25.81 -15.66
CA HIS A 102 1.09 24.38 -15.43
C HIS A 102 -0.33 23.93 -15.79
N ALA A 103 -0.42 22.85 -16.56
CA ALA A 103 -1.69 22.18 -16.77
C ALA A 103 -2.11 21.44 -15.49
N ASN A 104 -3.43 21.26 -15.30
CA ASN A 104 -3.93 20.38 -14.27
C ASN A 104 -3.38 18.98 -14.46
N VAL A 105 -2.93 18.37 -13.39
CA VAL A 105 -2.37 17.01 -13.41
C VAL A 105 -3.29 16.05 -12.64
N THR A 106 -3.37 14.82 -13.13
CA THR A 106 -4.17 13.76 -12.51
C THR A 106 -3.33 12.48 -12.41
N SER A 107 -3.43 11.81 -11.27
CA SER A 107 -2.84 10.49 -11.02
C SER A 107 -3.91 9.55 -10.47
N GLY A 108 -3.82 8.25 -10.80
CA GLY A 108 -4.69 7.22 -10.22
C GLY A 108 -4.05 6.57 -9.01
N ILE A 109 -4.87 6.22 -8.01
CA ILE A 109 -4.48 5.37 -6.89
C ILE A 109 -5.42 4.17 -6.83
N ARG A 110 -4.88 3.01 -6.46
CA ARG A 110 -5.66 1.79 -6.23
C ARG A 110 -5.34 1.25 -4.85
N PHE A 111 -6.37 0.83 -4.15
CA PHE A 111 -6.24 0.25 -2.82
C PHE A 111 -7.38 -0.71 -2.53
N ILE A 112 -7.27 -1.44 -1.44
CA ILE A 112 -8.30 -2.36 -0.97
C ILE A 112 -8.95 -1.76 0.28
N ALA A 113 -10.29 -1.79 0.34
CA ALA A 113 -11.06 -1.45 1.52
C ALA A 113 -11.62 -2.73 2.19
N SER A 114 -11.70 -2.72 3.50
CA SER A 114 -12.15 -3.86 4.31
C SER A 114 -12.95 -3.40 5.51
N ARG A 115 -13.81 -4.28 6.03
CA ARG A 115 -14.45 -4.10 7.34
C ARG A 115 -13.39 -3.87 8.43
N PRO A 116 -13.75 -3.22 9.56
CA PRO A 116 -12.88 -3.15 10.72
C PRO A 116 -12.42 -4.54 11.16
N PRO A 117 -11.18 -4.70 11.63
CA PRO A 117 -10.74 -5.96 12.20
C PRO A 117 -11.48 -6.26 13.50
N GLU A 118 -11.89 -7.52 13.68
CA GLU A 118 -12.65 -8.02 14.81
C GLU A 118 -11.85 -9.06 15.61
N HIS A 119 -10.91 -9.75 14.96
CA HIS A 119 -10.17 -10.87 15.52
C HIS A 119 -8.68 -10.74 15.28
N ARG A 120 -7.91 -11.21 16.26
CA ARG A 120 -6.45 -11.33 16.13
C ARG A 120 -6.05 -12.75 15.76
N VAL A 121 -5.38 -12.88 14.63
CA VAL A 121 -4.78 -14.13 14.18
C VAL A 121 -3.29 -14.10 14.50
N ARG A 122 -2.83 -15.09 15.27
CA ARG A 122 -1.43 -15.39 15.47
C ARG A 122 -1.02 -16.50 14.51
N VAL A 123 0.00 -16.29 13.72
CA VAL A 123 0.56 -17.31 12.82
C VAL A 123 1.93 -17.71 13.36
N GLU A 124 2.14 -19.00 13.56
CA GLU A 124 3.41 -19.58 13.94
C GLU A 124 3.94 -20.43 12.80
N VAL A 125 5.17 -20.17 12.36
CA VAL A 125 5.79 -20.90 11.26
C VAL A 125 6.99 -21.68 11.78
N ILE A 126 6.99 -22.99 11.57
CA ILE A 126 8.09 -23.88 11.93
C ILE A 126 8.56 -24.69 10.72
N GLU A 127 9.82 -25.07 10.74
CA GLU A 127 10.41 -25.92 9.72
C GLU A 127 10.04 -27.40 9.94
N GLN A 128 9.69 -28.07 8.85
CA GLN A 128 9.36 -29.48 8.88
C GLN A 128 10.59 -30.32 9.28
N GLY A 129 10.38 -31.23 10.23
CA GLY A 129 11.39 -32.15 10.72
C GLY A 129 12.27 -31.61 11.85
N SER A 130 12.73 -30.37 11.80
CA SER A 130 13.50 -29.75 12.88
C SER A 130 12.63 -29.10 13.96
N GLY A 131 11.42 -28.63 13.58
CA GLY A 131 10.54 -27.85 14.46
C GLY A 131 11.10 -26.46 14.81
N VAL A 132 12.16 -26.01 14.14
CA VAL A 132 12.77 -24.71 14.40
C VAL A 132 11.86 -23.60 13.85
N PRO A 133 11.63 -22.51 14.61
CA PRO A 133 10.89 -21.34 14.12
C PRO A 133 11.54 -20.75 12.86
N VAL A 134 10.70 -20.34 11.89
CA VAL A 134 11.17 -19.72 10.64
C VAL A 134 10.85 -18.23 10.65
N ALA A 135 11.87 -17.38 10.76
CA ALA A 135 11.78 -15.94 10.68
C ALA A 135 11.58 -15.46 9.22
N ASP A 136 11.21 -14.20 9.03
CA ASP A 136 11.10 -13.52 7.72
C ASP A 136 10.27 -14.30 6.68
N VAL A 137 9.27 -15.06 7.12
CA VAL A 137 8.29 -15.67 6.22
C VAL A 137 7.26 -14.62 5.86
N GLU A 138 7.11 -14.34 4.57
CA GLU A 138 6.01 -13.51 4.09
C GLU A 138 4.70 -14.29 4.20
N LEU A 139 3.75 -13.72 4.91
CA LEU A 139 2.42 -14.28 5.12
C LEU A 139 1.37 -13.40 4.45
N ARG A 140 0.42 -14.03 3.78
CA ARG A 140 -0.77 -13.40 3.26
C ARG A 140 -2.00 -14.09 3.84
N VAL A 141 -2.79 -13.35 4.62
CA VAL A 141 -4.09 -13.80 5.13
C VAL A 141 -5.16 -13.07 4.33
N GLY A 142 -5.66 -13.72 3.27
CA GLY A 142 -6.51 -13.07 2.29
C GLY A 142 -5.82 -11.85 1.65
N ARG A 143 -6.29 -10.65 2.01
CA ARG A 143 -5.73 -9.36 1.54
C ARG A 143 -4.69 -8.75 2.47
N PHE A 144 -4.55 -9.26 3.68
CA PHE A 144 -3.63 -8.76 4.70
C PHE A 144 -2.24 -9.38 4.54
N ARG A 145 -1.20 -8.58 4.77
CA ARG A 145 0.20 -9.02 4.65
C ARG A 145 0.96 -8.73 5.93
N VAL A 146 1.78 -9.68 6.34
CA VAL A 146 2.64 -9.58 7.52
C VAL A 146 3.84 -10.53 7.32
N ALA A 147 4.93 -10.33 8.07
CA ALA A 147 6.07 -11.24 8.09
C ALA A 147 6.30 -11.78 9.49
N THR A 148 6.85 -13.00 9.58
CA THR A 148 7.25 -13.57 10.87
C THR A 148 8.50 -12.88 11.41
N ASN A 149 8.52 -12.70 12.73
CA ASN A 149 9.69 -12.22 13.48
C ASN A 149 10.71 -13.36 13.73
N ASP A 150 11.78 -13.07 14.47
CA ASP A 150 12.84 -14.03 14.81
C ASP A 150 12.34 -15.28 15.55
N ALA A 151 11.20 -15.20 16.22
CA ALA A 151 10.55 -16.34 16.87
C ALA A 151 9.61 -17.12 15.94
N GLY A 152 9.62 -16.84 14.63
CA GLY A 152 8.73 -17.48 13.65
C GLY A 152 7.25 -17.10 13.82
N THR A 153 6.96 -15.98 14.47
CA THR A 153 5.60 -15.58 14.84
C THR A 153 5.21 -14.29 14.15
N ALA A 154 3.98 -14.21 13.65
CA ALA A 154 3.36 -13.01 13.16
C ALA A 154 1.97 -12.80 13.76
N HIS A 155 1.51 -11.55 13.79
CA HIS A 155 0.16 -11.19 14.22
C HIS A 155 -0.50 -10.33 13.15
N VAL A 156 -1.76 -10.62 12.86
CA VAL A 156 -2.59 -9.84 11.96
C VAL A 156 -3.99 -9.73 12.52
N ASP A 157 -4.55 -8.52 12.49
CA ASP A 157 -5.92 -8.26 12.91
C ASP A 157 -6.80 -8.24 11.65
N VAL A 158 -7.88 -9.05 11.64
CA VAL A 158 -8.76 -9.27 10.48
C VAL A 158 -10.24 -9.27 10.88
N PRO A 159 -11.15 -8.94 9.97
CA PRO A 159 -12.59 -9.24 10.15
C PRO A 159 -12.83 -10.75 10.26
N GLY A 160 -13.98 -11.13 10.85
CA GLY A 160 -14.41 -12.52 10.83
C GLY A 160 -14.78 -12.98 9.43
N ASP A 161 -14.06 -13.98 8.89
CA ASP A 161 -14.30 -14.55 7.56
C ASP A 161 -13.45 -15.83 7.34
N ALA A 162 -13.68 -16.53 6.23
CA ALA A 162 -12.82 -17.60 5.75
C ALA A 162 -11.66 -17.01 4.91
N TYR A 163 -10.44 -17.35 5.27
CA TYR A 163 -9.22 -16.84 4.63
C TYR A 163 -8.35 -17.94 4.08
N GLU A 164 -7.81 -17.70 2.89
CA GLU A 164 -6.62 -18.41 2.43
C GLU A 164 -5.39 -17.76 3.08
N VAL A 165 -4.62 -18.56 3.80
CA VAL A 165 -3.36 -18.18 4.45
C VAL A 165 -2.21 -18.74 3.62
N CYS A 166 -1.47 -17.88 2.94
CA CYS A 166 -0.30 -18.28 2.16
C CYS A 166 0.98 -17.89 2.91
N ALA A 167 1.96 -18.78 2.89
CA ALA A 167 3.30 -18.54 3.45
C ALA A 167 4.35 -18.72 2.36
N TRP A 168 5.27 -17.77 2.24
CA TRP A 168 6.36 -17.80 1.28
C TRP A 168 7.68 -17.34 1.90
N LYS A 169 8.74 -18.05 1.62
CA LYS A 169 10.12 -17.69 1.93
C LYS A 169 11.07 -18.36 0.94
N LEU A 170 12.11 -17.63 0.51
CA LEU A 170 13.14 -18.18 -0.37
C LEU A 170 13.82 -19.40 0.28
N GLY A 171 13.94 -20.50 -0.47
CA GLY A 171 14.51 -21.78 0.00
C GLY A 171 13.49 -22.69 0.69
N TYR A 172 12.22 -22.30 0.75
CA TYR A 172 11.12 -23.11 1.27
C TYR A 172 10.03 -23.29 0.23
N GLN A 173 9.34 -24.42 0.29
CA GLN A 173 8.14 -24.65 -0.52
C GLN A 173 7.03 -23.71 -0.05
N MET A 174 6.37 -23.04 -1.02
CA MET A 174 5.21 -22.23 -0.72
C MET A 174 4.09 -23.10 -0.13
N LEU A 175 3.46 -22.59 0.93
CA LEU A 175 2.36 -23.26 1.62
C LEU A 175 1.09 -22.43 1.49
N SER A 176 -0.05 -23.08 1.26
CA SER A 176 -1.38 -22.50 1.36
C SER A 176 -2.24 -23.32 2.32
N HIS A 177 -2.99 -22.62 3.18
CA HIS A 177 -3.89 -23.19 4.18
C HIS A 177 -5.16 -22.35 4.23
N THR A 178 -6.33 -22.99 4.34
CA THR A 178 -7.61 -22.28 4.53
C THR A 178 -8.00 -22.32 6.01
N ALA A 179 -8.34 -21.16 6.57
CA ALA A 179 -8.79 -21.02 7.95
C ALA A 179 -10.07 -20.19 8.02
N ASP A 180 -11.04 -20.66 8.80
CA ASP A 180 -12.25 -19.89 9.17
C ASP A 180 -11.98 -19.15 10.48
N ILE A 181 -12.02 -17.81 10.43
CA ILE A 181 -11.69 -16.94 11.54
C ILE A 181 -12.99 -16.38 12.13
N ALA A 182 -13.48 -17.04 13.15
CA ALA A 182 -14.67 -16.64 13.93
C ALA A 182 -14.32 -16.12 15.34
N GLY A 183 -13.05 -15.99 15.67
CA GLY A 183 -12.51 -15.52 16.95
C GLY A 183 -11.00 -15.41 16.92
N ASP A 184 -10.42 -14.88 17.99
CA ASP A 184 -8.97 -14.85 18.15
C ASP A 184 -8.41 -16.28 18.06
N THR A 185 -7.43 -16.49 17.20
CA THR A 185 -6.94 -17.84 16.90
C THR A 185 -5.44 -17.88 16.64
N THR A 186 -4.87 -19.09 16.80
CA THR A 186 -3.47 -19.37 16.42
C THR A 186 -3.46 -20.40 15.30
N ILE A 187 -2.76 -20.11 14.22
CA ILE A 187 -2.53 -21.00 13.09
C ILE A 187 -1.07 -21.39 13.07
N GLN A 188 -0.80 -22.69 13.14
CA GLN A 188 0.57 -23.21 12.97
C GLN A 188 0.75 -23.69 11.54
N LEU A 189 1.78 -23.19 10.88
CA LEU A 189 2.19 -23.57 9.54
C LEU A 189 3.53 -24.31 9.61
N VAL A 190 3.63 -25.44 8.91
CA VAL A 190 4.85 -26.26 8.83
C VAL A 190 5.40 -26.15 7.41
N MET A 191 6.52 -25.49 7.24
CA MET A 191 7.16 -25.29 5.93
C MET A 191 8.28 -26.30 5.68
N SER A 192 8.30 -26.85 4.48
CA SER A 192 9.38 -27.75 4.01
C SER A 192 10.46 -26.95 3.29
N VAL A 193 11.72 -27.29 3.53
CA VAL A 193 12.83 -26.74 2.75
C VAL A 193 12.71 -27.23 1.30
N GLU A 194 12.93 -26.36 0.35
CA GLU A 194 12.95 -26.70 -1.07
C GLU A 194 14.16 -27.61 -1.36
N ALA A 195 13.91 -28.75 -2.00
CA ALA A 195 15.00 -29.62 -2.41
C ALA A 195 15.90 -28.91 -3.42
N ALA A 196 17.20 -28.95 -3.20
CA ALA A 196 18.15 -28.43 -4.18
C ALA A 196 17.90 -29.11 -5.54
N PRO A 197 17.84 -28.34 -6.66
CA PRO A 197 17.67 -28.93 -7.97
C PRO A 197 18.78 -29.92 -8.22
N GLU A 198 18.43 -31.14 -8.61
CA GLU A 198 19.41 -32.12 -9.05
C GLU A 198 20.20 -31.51 -10.21
N GLN A 199 21.50 -31.28 -9.99
CA GLN A 199 22.34 -30.79 -11.08
C GLN A 199 22.42 -31.92 -12.12
N PRO A 200 22.01 -31.71 -13.37
CA PRO A 200 22.22 -32.69 -14.41
C PRO A 200 23.75 -32.87 -14.58
N TYR A 201 24.26 -34.05 -14.24
CA TYR A 201 25.63 -34.39 -14.55
C TYR A 201 25.78 -34.45 -16.08
N TRP A 202 26.34 -33.37 -16.64
CA TRP A 202 26.84 -33.42 -18.02
C TRP A 202 28.14 -34.27 -17.98
N MET A 203 28.03 -35.52 -18.36
CA MET A 203 29.19 -36.32 -18.77
C MET A 203 29.56 -36.05 -20.21
#